data_0bb0710922560cdce6ee9e7e3c98d14b
#
_entry.id   0bb0710922560cdce6ee9e7e3c98d14b
#
_cell.length_a   1.000
_cell.length_b   1.000
_cell.length_c   1.000
_cell.angle_alpha   90.00
_cell.angle_beta   90.00
_cell.angle_gamma   90.00
#
_symmetry.space_group_name_H-M   'P 1'
#
loop_
_entity.id
_entity.type
_entity.pdbx_description
1 polymer ?
#
loop_
_entity_poly.entity_id
_entity_poly.type
_entity_poly.pdbx_seq_one_letter_code
_entity_poly.pdbx_strand_id
1 'polypeptide(L)' 'MEIKVWYSKGIKQWRWSLVDIETRRQESGQQYHIRDAMNDIATTIEYMVDKGQYEGQD' A
#
# COMPACT_ATOMS: atom_id res chain seq x y z
N MET A 1 -7.77 6.59 4.27
CA MET A 1 -6.91 5.51 3.76
C MET A 1 -6.33 4.73 4.92
N GLU A 2 -6.35 3.44 4.83
CA GLU A 2 -5.84 2.58 5.88
C GLU A 2 -4.71 1.73 5.33
N ILE A 3 -3.59 1.70 6.06
CA ILE A 3 -2.40 0.97 5.65
C ILE A 3 -2.03 0.00 6.76
N LYS A 4 -1.78 -1.25 6.40
CA LYS A 4 -1.34 -2.27 7.33
C LYS A 4 -0.09 -2.93 6.81
N VAL A 5 0.85 -3.18 7.71
CA VAL A 5 2.09 -3.88 7.38
C VAL A 5 2.36 -4.88 8.50
N TRP A 6 2.64 -6.12 8.15
CA TRP A 6 2.92 -7.13 9.17
C TRP A 6 3.84 -8.20 8.59
N TYR A 7 4.52 -8.91 9.49
CA TYR A 7 5.39 -10.00 9.09
C TYR A 7 4.62 -11.31 9.15
N SER A 8 4.60 -12.03 8.04
CA SER A 8 3.91 -13.31 7.95
C SER A 8 4.90 -14.43 8.18
N LYS A 9 4.78 -15.10 9.32
CA LYS A 9 5.69 -16.19 9.67
C LYS A 9 5.53 -17.38 8.74
N GLY A 10 4.34 -17.59 8.23
CA GLY A 10 4.07 -18.73 7.36
C GLY A 10 4.84 -18.67 6.06
N ILE A 11 4.92 -17.51 5.45
CA ILE A 11 5.63 -17.34 4.19
C ILE A 11 6.98 -16.64 4.37
N LYS A 12 7.28 -16.20 5.61
CA LYS A 12 8.54 -15.54 5.96
C LYS A 12 8.77 -14.29 5.14
N GLN A 13 7.72 -13.51 4.96
CA GLN A 13 7.78 -12.27 4.21
C GLN A 13 6.95 -11.20 4.90
N TRP A 14 7.26 -9.96 4.59
CA TRP A 14 6.45 -8.83 5.03
C TRP A 14 5.28 -8.67 4.07
N ARG A 15 4.09 -8.55 4.63
CA ARG A 15 2.89 -8.32 3.83
C ARG A 15 2.34 -6.94 4.15
N TRP A 16 1.66 -6.37 3.17
CA TRP A 16 1.06 -5.07 3.36
C TRP A 16 -0.29 -5.03 2.65
N SER A 17 -1.15 -4.17 3.14
CA SER A 17 -2.42 -3.90 2.49
C SER A 17 -2.73 -2.43 2.61
N LEU A 18 -3.44 -1.93 1.63
CA LEU A 18 -3.83 -0.53 1.55
C LEU A 18 -5.28 -0.48 1.09
N VAL A 19 -6.09 0.22 1.87
CA VAL A 19 -7.53 0.33 1.58
C VAL A 19 -7.91 1.79 1.59
N ASP A 20 -8.55 2.24 0.52
CA ASP A 20 -9.10 3.58 0.44
C ASP A 20 -10.62 3.43 0.39
N ILE A 21 -11.26 3.79 1.49
CA ILE A 21 -12.70 3.61 1.63
C ILE A 21 -13.46 4.51 0.66
N GLU A 22 -12.96 5.71 0.42
CA GLU A 22 -13.66 6.69 -0.41
C GLU A 22 -13.73 6.25 -1.86
N THR A 23 -12.63 5.72 -2.39
CA THR A 23 -12.59 5.28 -3.78
C THR A 23 -12.83 3.79 -3.92
N ARG A 24 -12.93 3.08 -2.78
CA ARG A 24 -13.11 1.63 -2.74
C ARG A 24 -11.97 0.89 -3.45
N ARG A 25 -10.77 1.44 -3.35
CA ARG A 25 -9.58 0.82 -3.93
C ARG A 25 -8.88 0.00 -2.87
N GLN A 26 -8.39 -1.16 -3.26
CA GLN A 26 -7.59 -2.02 -2.40
C GLN A 26 -6.37 -2.48 -3.16
N GLU A 27 -5.23 -2.43 -2.47
CA GLU A 27 -3.99 -2.94 -3.01
C GLU A 27 -3.29 -3.72 -1.92
N SER A 28 -2.51 -4.71 -2.32
CA SER A 28 -1.76 -5.50 -1.37
C SER A 28 -0.53 -6.07 -2.04
N GLY A 29 0.41 -6.52 -1.23
CA GLY A 29 1.63 -7.11 -1.75
C GLY A 29 2.43 -7.76 -0.66
N GLN A 30 3.59 -8.26 -1.03
CA GLN A 30 4.50 -8.90 -0.08
C GLN A 30 5.93 -8.78 -0.58
N GLN A 31 6.85 -8.66 0.37
CA GLN A 31 8.26 -8.53 0.08
C GLN A 31 9.06 -9.18 1.19
N TYR A 32 10.27 -9.64 0.87
CA TYR A 32 11.14 -10.25 1.86
C TYR A 32 11.65 -9.24 2.88
N HIS A 33 11.79 -7.98 2.48
CA HIS A 33 12.34 -6.94 3.36
C HIS A 33 11.29 -5.86 3.59
N ILE A 34 11.25 -5.38 4.83
CA ILE A 34 10.27 -4.35 5.17
C ILE A 34 10.49 -3.08 4.37
N ARG A 35 11.75 -2.76 4.07
CA ARG A 35 12.03 -1.57 3.26
C ARG A 35 11.35 -1.67 1.90
N ASP A 36 11.41 -2.84 1.28
CA ASP A 36 10.79 -3.04 -0.02
C ASP A 36 9.28 -2.98 0.08
N ALA A 37 8.71 -3.51 1.17
CA ALA A 37 7.27 -3.42 1.38
C ALA A 37 6.84 -1.95 1.52
N MET A 38 7.60 -1.16 2.26
CA MET A 38 7.30 0.26 2.43
C MET A 38 7.42 1.00 1.10
N ASN A 39 8.39 0.64 0.28
CA ASN A 39 8.53 1.24 -1.04
C ASN A 39 7.33 0.90 -1.92
N ASP A 40 6.84 -0.33 -1.84
CA ASP A 40 5.63 -0.72 -2.58
C ASP A 40 4.45 0.15 -2.19
N ILE A 41 4.27 0.37 -0.89
CA ILE A 41 3.18 1.17 -0.39
C ILE A 41 3.30 2.61 -0.91
N ALA A 42 4.49 3.18 -0.81
CA ALA A 42 4.71 4.55 -1.27
C ALA A 42 4.43 4.68 -2.76
N THR A 43 4.92 3.73 -3.55
CA THR A 43 4.71 3.76 -5.00
C THR A 43 3.22 3.64 -5.32
N THR A 44 2.51 2.78 -4.60
CA THR A 44 1.09 2.58 -4.84
C THR A 44 0.32 3.86 -4.53
N ILE A 45 0.64 4.51 -3.42
CA ILE A 45 -0.04 5.76 -3.04
C ILE A 45 0.23 6.83 -4.08
N GLU A 46 1.47 6.96 -4.53
CA GLU A 46 1.81 7.96 -5.53
C GLU A 46 1.07 7.71 -6.84
N TYR A 47 0.96 6.44 -7.23
CA TYR A 47 0.22 6.08 -8.42
C TYR A 47 -1.25 6.52 -8.30
N MET A 48 -1.85 6.28 -7.15
CA MET A 48 -3.25 6.63 -6.94
C MET A 48 -3.45 8.14 -7.02
N VAL A 49 -2.54 8.90 -6.43
CA VAL A 49 -2.60 10.36 -6.48
C VAL A 49 -2.44 10.86 -7.91
N ASP A 50 -1.47 10.31 -8.64
CA ASP A 50 -1.22 10.72 -10.02
C ASP A 50 -2.40 10.45 -10.93
N LYS A 51 -3.21 9.45 -10.60
CA LYS A 51 -4.39 9.12 -11.39
C LYS A 51 -5.61 9.93 -10.97
N GLY A 52 -5.42 10.95 -10.13
CA GLY A 52 -6.52 11.81 -9.74
C GLY A 52 -7.46 11.22 -8.72
N GLN A 53 -6.99 10.21 -7.98
CA GLN A 53 -7.81 9.59 -6.94
C GLN A 53 -8.11 10.55 -5.80
N TYR A 54 -7.28 11.55 -5.63
CA TYR A 54 -7.39 12.51 -4.53
C TYR A 54 -7.42 13.91 -5.09
N GLU A 55 -8.54 14.28 -5.69
CA GLU A 55 -8.68 15.60 -6.27
C GLU A 55 -8.63 16.66 -5.20
N GLY A 56 -8.12 17.84 -5.56
CA GLY A 56 -8.06 18.94 -4.63
C GLY A 56 -6.88 18.89 -3.69
N GLN A 57 -5.98 18.00 -3.91
CA GLN A 57 -4.75 17.89 -3.13
C GLN A 57 -3.78 18.96 -3.59
N ASP A 58 -3.68 20.02 -2.94
CA ASP A 58 -2.76 21.08 -3.37
C ASP A 58 -1.72 21.38 -2.34
#